data_1c8c597dfaba30d6930c43b931fb1bfd
#
_entry.id   1c8c597dfaba30d6930c43b931fb1bfd
#
_cell.length_a   1.000
_cell.length_b   1.000
_cell.length_c   1.000
_cell.angle_alpha   90.00
_cell.angle_beta   90.00
_cell.angle_gamma   90.00
#
_symmetry.space_group_name_H-M   'P 1'
#
loop_
_entity.id
_entity.type
_entity.pdbx_description
1 polymer ?
#
loop_
_entity_poly.entity_id
_entity_poly.type
_entity_poly.pdbx_seq_one_letter_code
_entity_poly.pdbx_strand_id
1 'polypeptide(L)'
;MKKILFYLSLVLIMTLSSSTAISGTEKLKNVDEVLLYCNNKDFIKNMVVNQYKMQLAADGLVHDEKHKHLASVSMRINSKKGQWAIVFVYKSEDKSCILGGNDIDLHTP
;
A
#
# COMPACT_ATOMS: atom_id res chain seq x y z
N MET A 1 -45.38 22.53 9.59
CA MET A 1 -44.38 23.32 8.88
C MET A 1 -43.00 23.25 9.49
N LYS A 2 -42.88 23.37 10.79
CA LYS A 2 -41.55 23.29 11.44
C LYS A 2 -40.89 21.93 11.24
N LYS A 3 -41.65 20.87 11.20
CA LYS A 3 -41.11 19.53 11.00
C LYS A 3 -40.52 19.34 9.62
N ILE A 4 -41.08 19.94 8.62
CA ILE A 4 -40.60 19.85 7.25
C ILE A 4 -39.24 20.52 7.12
N LEU A 5 -39.04 21.67 7.71
CA LEU A 5 -37.78 22.37 7.69
C LEU A 5 -36.67 21.57 8.36
N PHE A 6 -37.05 20.90 9.45
CA PHE A 6 -36.09 20.06 10.18
C PHE A 6 -35.58 18.91 9.30
N TYR A 7 -36.49 18.26 8.57
CA TYR A 7 -36.10 17.15 7.69
C TYR A 7 -35.15 17.59 6.55
N LEU A 8 -35.41 18.75 6.01
CA LEU A 8 -34.57 19.29 4.95
C LEU A 8 -33.13 19.50 5.42
N SER A 9 -32.96 19.99 6.65
CA SER A 9 -31.63 20.19 7.21
C SER A 9 -30.89 18.87 7.39
N LEU A 10 -31.56 17.84 7.84
CA LEU A 10 -30.95 16.52 8.02
C LEU A 10 -30.48 15.92 6.70
N VAL A 11 -31.29 16.04 5.67
CA VAL A 11 -30.93 15.52 4.34
C VAL A 11 -29.66 16.18 3.80
N LEU A 12 -29.53 17.48 3.98
CA LEU A 12 -28.35 18.21 3.53
C LEU A 12 -27.07 17.72 4.23
N ILE A 13 -27.15 17.52 5.54
CA ILE A 13 -25.98 17.05 6.30
C ILE A 13 -25.54 15.67 5.84
N MET A 14 -26.47 14.76 5.60
CA MET A 14 -26.16 13.42 5.13
C MET A 14 -25.51 13.42 3.75
N THR A 15 -25.97 14.27 2.87
CA THR A 15 -25.42 14.38 1.53
C THR A 15 -23.97 14.81 1.56
N LEU A 16 -23.62 15.79 2.37
CA LEU A 16 -22.26 16.27 2.50
C LEU A 16 -21.32 15.19 3.04
N SER A 17 -21.76 14.44 4.03
CA SER A 17 -20.96 13.35 4.59
C SER A 17 -20.67 12.27 3.55
N SER A 18 -21.63 11.92 2.75
CA SER A 18 -21.47 10.92 1.69
C SER A 18 -20.43 11.35 0.65
N SER A 19 -20.46 12.61 0.26
CA SER A 19 -19.52 13.14 -0.72
C SER A 19 -18.07 13.02 -0.25
N THR A 20 -17.85 13.34 1.02
CA THR A 20 -16.49 13.28 1.59
C THR A 20 -15.94 11.85 1.59
N ALA A 21 -16.77 10.87 1.94
CA ALA A 21 -16.36 9.48 1.97
C ALA A 21 -15.98 8.97 0.57
N ILE A 22 -16.76 9.33 -0.44
CA ILE A 22 -16.50 8.89 -1.82
C ILE A 22 -15.19 9.42 -2.35
N SER A 23 -14.88 10.67 -2.10
CA SER A 23 -13.66 11.27 -2.63
C SER A 23 -12.39 10.62 -2.08
N GLY A 24 -12.41 10.14 -0.84
CA GLY A 24 -11.28 9.41 -0.26
C GLY A 24 -11.02 8.08 -0.95
N THR A 25 -12.08 7.40 -1.38
CA THR A 25 -11.98 6.10 -2.03
C THR A 25 -11.46 6.20 -3.46
N GLU A 26 -11.81 7.24 -4.16
CA GLU A 26 -11.43 7.40 -5.57
C GLU A 26 -9.92 7.45 -5.81
N LYS A 27 -9.15 7.98 -4.87
CA LYS A 27 -7.71 8.06 -4.99
C LYS A 27 -7.04 6.71 -5.13
N LEU A 28 -7.66 5.66 -4.62
CA LEU A 28 -7.09 4.32 -4.67
C LEU A 28 -7.34 3.62 -6.00
N LYS A 29 -8.14 4.21 -6.87
CA LYS A 29 -8.50 3.60 -8.16
C LYS A 29 -7.62 4.04 -9.32
N ASN A 30 -6.70 4.94 -9.09
CA ASN A 30 -5.84 5.42 -10.16
C ASN A 30 -4.80 4.36 -10.49
N VAL A 31 -5.03 3.65 -11.60
CA VAL A 31 -4.19 2.53 -12.01
C VAL A 31 -2.90 2.97 -12.70
N ASP A 32 -2.82 4.23 -13.09
CA ASP A 32 -1.63 4.77 -13.73
C ASP A 32 -0.53 5.12 -12.75
N GLU A 33 -0.86 5.18 -11.47
CA GLU A 33 0.11 5.47 -10.43
C GLU A 33 0.57 4.19 -9.75
N VAL A 34 1.84 4.17 -9.34
CA VAL A 34 2.37 3.08 -8.56
C VAL A 34 1.74 3.12 -7.17
N LEU A 35 1.03 2.07 -6.81
CA LEU A 35 0.37 1.97 -5.53
C LEU A 35 1.36 1.46 -4.48
N LEU A 36 1.92 2.39 -3.73
CA LEU A 36 2.86 2.10 -2.68
C LEU A 36 2.13 2.21 -1.33
N TYR A 37 2.07 1.10 -0.61
CA TYR A 37 1.47 1.07 0.71
C TYR A 37 2.55 1.10 1.77
N CYS A 38 2.45 2.03 2.73
CA CYS A 38 3.45 2.19 3.78
C CYS A 38 2.81 2.01 5.16
N ASN A 39 3.56 1.41 6.06
CA ASN A 39 3.17 1.23 7.45
C ASN A 39 4.43 0.99 8.28
N ASN A 40 4.30 0.70 9.57
CA ASN A 40 5.48 0.39 10.39
C ASN A 40 6.12 -0.94 9.93
N LYS A 41 7.38 -1.12 10.30
CA LYS A 41 8.18 -2.25 9.82
C LYS A 41 7.59 -3.59 10.19
N ASP A 42 7.12 -3.74 11.43
CA ASP A 42 6.57 -5.01 11.89
C ASP A 42 5.27 -5.35 11.16
N PHE A 43 4.45 -4.37 10.90
CA PHE A 43 3.20 -4.57 10.18
C PHE A 43 3.45 -5.11 8.77
N ILE A 44 4.35 -4.47 8.04
CA ILE A 44 4.66 -4.89 6.67
C ILE A 44 5.31 -6.26 6.65
N LYS A 45 6.26 -6.51 7.55
CA LYS A 45 6.91 -7.81 7.66
C LYS A 45 5.90 -8.92 7.93
N ASN A 46 5.01 -8.70 8.88
CA ASN A 46 3.97 -9.69 9.20
C ASN A 46 3.06 -9.95 8.01
N MET A 47 2.72 -8.92 7.27
CA MET A 47 1.88 -9.05 6.09
C MET A 47 2.53 -9.94 5.04
N VAL A 48 3.77 -9.66 4.66
CA VAL A 48 4.41 -10.43 3.57
C VAL A 48 4.81 -11.83 4.01
N VAL A 49 5.26 -12.01 5.24
CA VAL A 49 5.75 -13.32 5.71
C VAL A 49 4.62 -14.22 6.16
N ASN A 50 3.69 -13.69 6.96
CA ASN A 50 2.67 -14.52 7.60
C ASN A 50 1.33 -14.52 6.86
N GLN A 51 0.86 -13.39 6.36
CA GLN A 51 -0.41 -13.33 5.66
C GLN A 51 -0.31 -13.82 4.22
N TYR A 52 0.64 -13.31 3.48
CA TYR A 52 0.81 -13.70 2.07
C TYR A 52 1.81 -14.82 1.88
N LYS A 53 2.54 -15.19 2.92
CA LYS A 53 3.49 -16.32 2.90
C LYS A 53 4.46 -16.23 1.73
N MET A 54 5.01 -15.05 1.53
CA MET A 54 5.97 -14.79 0.49
C MET A 54 7.39 -15.10 0.96
N GLN A 55 8.18 -15.73 0.12
CA GLN A 55 9.56 -16.05 0.41
C GLN A 55 10.49 -15.02 -0.21
N LEU A 56 11.64 -14.82 0.43
CA LEU A 56 12.63 -13.90 -0.08
C LEU A 56 13.25 -14.44 -1.36
N ALA A 57 13.18 -13.66 -2.44
CA ALA A 57 13.76 -14.02 -3.72
C ALA A 57 15.06 -13.27 -4.00
N ALA A 58 15.12 -11.99 -3.61
CA ALA A 58 16.29 -11.17 -3.80
C ALA A 58 16.25 -10.01 -2.81
N ASP A 59 17.42 -9.45 -2.50
CA ASP A 59 17.49 -8.25 -1.68
C ASP A 59 18.64 -7.37 -2.12
N GLY A 60 18.63 -6.13 -1.68
CA GLY A 60 19.65 -5.15 -2.01
C GLY A 60 19.54 -3.94 -1.11
N LEU A 61 20.40 -2.97 -1.38
CA LEU A 61 20.45 -1.73 -0.63
C LEU A 61 20.17 -0.55 -1.56
N VAL A 62 19.47 0.44 -1.03
CA VAL A 62 19.21 1.68 -1.73
C VAL A 62 20.12 2.76 -1.16
N HIS A 63 20.88 3.40 -2.03
CA HIS A 63 21.83 4.44 -1.65
C HIS A 63 21.46 5.76 -2.33
N ASP A 64 21.86 6.87 -1.72
CA ASP A 64 21.80 8.17 -2.36
C ASP A 64 23.03 8.39 -3.22
N GLU A 65 23.16 9.58 -3.80
CA GLU A 65 24.27 9.94 -4.68
C GLU A 65 25.63 9.89 -3.97
N LYS A 66 25.64 10.04 -2.66
CA LYS A 66 26.85 10.01 -1.85
C LYS A 66 27.13 8.63 -1.27
N HIS A 67 26.47 7.61 -1.78
CA HIS A 67 26.55 6.22 -1.31
C HIS A 67 26.10 6.02 0.13
N LYS A 68 25.24 6.90 0.61
CA LYS A 68 24.66 6.77 1.94
C LYS A 68 23.48 5.80 1.89
N HIS A 69 23.49 4.82 2.77
CA HIS A 69 22.43 3.81 2.84
C HIS A 69 21.13 4.44 3.35
N LEU A 70 20.10 4.41 2.53
CA LEU A 70 18.80 4.98 2.84
C LEU A 70 17.77 3.94 3.25
N ALA A 71 17.78 2.79 2.59
CA ALA A 71 16.78 1.76 2.79
C ALA A 71 17.32 0.42 2.31
N SER A 72 16.71 -0.64 2.78
CA SER A 72 16.88 -1.97 2.22
C SER A 72 15.71 -2.25 1.29
N VAL A 73 15.96 -2.99 0.23
CA VAL A 73 14.92 -3.42 -0.68
C VAL A 73 14.95 -4.94 -0.78
N SER A 74 13.78 -5.56 -0.78
CA SER A 74 13.68 -7.01 -0.96
C SER A 74 12.58 -7.32 -1.94
N MET A 75 12.80 -8.37 -2.73
CA MET A 75 11.77 -8.94 -3.58
C MET A 75 11.32 -10.24 -2.96
N ARG A 76 10.03 -10.38 -2.77
CA ARG A 76 9.42 -11.57 -2.18
C ARG A 76 8.38 -12.14 -3.12
N ILE A 77 8.25 -13.45 -3.13
CA ILE A 77 7.33 -14.14 -4.02
C ILE A 77 6.58 -15.26 -3.27
N ASN A 78 5.36 -15.52 -3.74
CA ASN A 78 4.64 -16.73 -3.43
C ASN A 78 4.38 -17.42 -4.75
N SER A 79 5.22 -18.40 -5.10
CA SER A 79 5.16 -19.05 -6.41
C SER A 79 3.89 -19.87 -6.62
N LYS A 80 3.32 -20.40 -5.54
CA LYS A 80 2.08 -21.18 -5.63
C LYS A 80 0.90 -20.34 -6.09
N LYS A 81 0.88 -19.07 -5.66
CA LYS A 81 -0.21 -18.15 -5.98
C LYS A 81 0.15 -17.13 -7.06
N GLY A 82 1.38 -17.17 -7.55
CA GLY A 82 1.85 -16.20 -8.53
C GLY A 82 1.95 -14.78 -8.01
N GLN A 83 2.03 -14.60 -6.70
CA GLN A 83 2.08 -13.29 -6.07
C GLN A 83 3.53 -12.83 -5.86
N TRP A 84 3.74 -11.53 -5.91
CA TRP A 84 5.05 -10.94 -5.71
C TRP A 84 4.92 -9.61 -4.99
N ALA A 85 6.00 -9.19 -4.35
CA ALA A 85 6.06 -7.90 -3.67
C ALA A 85 7.50 -7.39 -3.64
N ILE A 86 7.63 -6.08 -3.74
CA ILE A 86 8.88 -5.38 -3.48
C ILE A 86 8.69 -4.57 -2.21
N VAL A 87 9.57 -4.77 -1.23
CA VAL A 87 9.46 -4.17 0.09
C VAL A 87 10.66 -3.27 0.33
N PHE A 88 10.39 -2.02 0.69
CA PHE A 88 11.41 -1.06 1.09
C PHE A 88 11.36 -0.89 2.60
N VAL A 89 12.49 -1.05 3.28
CA VAL A 89 12.61 -0.87 4.72
C VAL A 89 13.54 0.32 4.96
N TYR A 90 12.98 1.42 5.44
CA TYR A 90 13.74 2.65 5.65
C TYR A 90 14.64 2.52 6.87
N LYS A 91 15.88 3.01 6.74
CA LYS A 91 16.89 2.87 7.80
C LYS A 91 16.61 3.74 9.01
N SER A 92 16.22 4.98 8.78
CA SER A 92 16.12 5.98 9.85
C SER A 92 14.72 6.18 10.40
N GLU A 93 13.74 5.42 9.91
CA GLU A 93 12.35 5.53 10.33
C GLU A 93 11.76 4.16 10.60
N ASP A 94 10.75 4.10 11.47
CA ASP A 94 9.96 2.88 11.63
C ASP A 94 8.92 2.83 10.52
N LYS A 95 9.40 2.63 9.30
CA LYS A 95 8.57 2.68 8.12
C LYS A 95 9.05 1.66 7.10
N SER A 96 8.12 0.93 6.54
CA SER A 96 8.32 0.10 5.37
C SER A 96 7.23 0.37 4.36
N CYS A 97 7.58 0.26 3.09
CA CYS A 97 6.63 0.44 2.01
C CYS A 97 6.66 -0.79 1.11
N ILE A 98 5.51 -1.13 0.56
CA ILE A 98 5.38 -2.31 -0.27
C ILE A 98 4.60 -1.97 -1.53
N LEU A 99 5.05 -2.53 -2.64
CA LEU A 99 4.26 -2.62 -3.85
C LEU A 99 4.27 -4.07 -4.31
N GLY A 100 3.20 -4.49 -4.97
CA GLY A 100 3.13 -5.88 -5.38
C GLY A 100 1.94 -6.14 -6.26
N GLY A 101 1.79 -7.39 -6.63
CA GLY A 101 0.73 -7.81 -7.52
C GLY A 101 0.67 -9.31 -7.68
N ASN A 102 0.00 -9.71 -8.75
CA ASN A 102 -0.19 -11.11 -9.12
C ASN A 102 0.53 -11.39 -10.43
N ASP A 103 0.44 -12.63 -10.86
CA ASP A 103 0.87 -13.05 -12.19
C ASP A 103 2.35 -12.78 -12.47
N ILE A 104 3.20 -13.08 -11.49
CA ILE A 104 4.63 -12.96 -11.69
C ILE A 104 5.09 -13.98 -12.72
N ASP A 105 5.95 -13.55 -13.63
CA ASP A 105 6.56 -14.40 -14.63
C ASP A 105 8.09 -14.31 -14.46
N LEU A 106 8.68 -15.41 -14.04
CA LEU A 106 10.11 -15.46 -13.76
C LEU A 106 10.86 -15.88 -15.02
N HIS A 107 11.71 -14.96 -15.49
CA HIS A 107 12.55 -15.22 -16.65
C HIS A 107 13.96 -15.59 -16.17
N THR A 108 14.32 -16.84 -16.35
CA THR A 108 15.66 -17.29 -16.00
C THR A 108 16.58 -17.22 -17.22
N PRO A 109 17.82 -16.81 -17.06
CA PRO A 109 18.77 -16.75 -18.18
C PRO A 109 19.15 -18.13 -18.70
#